data_cd4a3d629a53f968f23177269ee70cd8
#
_entry.id   cd4a3d629a53f968f23177269ee70cd8
#
_cell.length_a   1.000
_cell.length_b   1.000
_cell.length_c   1.000
_cell.angle_alpha   90.00
_cell.angle_beta   90.00
_cell.angle_gamma   90.00
#
_symmetry.space_group_name_H-M   'P 1'
#
loop_
_entity.id
_entity.type
_entity.pdbx_description
1 polymer ?
#
loop_
_entity_poly.entity_id
_entity_poly.type
_entity_poly.pdbx_seq_one_letter_code
_entity_poly.pdbx_strand_id
1 'polypeptide(L)'
;MAARVCLVHYHEVGLKGKNRAHFEHILMDNIKAALAAFSVNAVSRISGYILVTFNEHQADEAVRIIRTVPGVARVSLAYHTNRDPQEYCAAAVKALREFGPFDSFKVHAKRSNTDYELTSIDINRQVGEVLCEAFPDKKVQMHDPDAIVHVLVVQGSVYVYARSERGVGGLPVGSAGKVVTLLSSGIDSPVATWMLARRGAVCVPVHFSGRPQTPDTSEYLVQDIILSLIHISEPTRHS
;
A
#
# COMPACT_ATOMS: atom_id res chain seq x y z
N MET A 1 23.92 1.67 -3.59
CA MET A 1 22.73 1.14 -4.29
C MET A 1 21.50 1.82 -3.72
N ALA A 2 20.52 2.20 -4.55
CA ALA A 2 19.26 2.76 -4.08
C ALA A 2 18.52 1.70 -3.26
N ALA A 3 18.14 2.03 -2.01
CA ALA A 3 17.38 1.12 -1.15
C ALA A 3 15.94 0.96 -1.67
N ARG A 4 15.37 -0.24 -1.57
CA ARG A 4 13.95 -0.47 -1.91
C ARG A 4 13.07 -0.20 -0.70
N VAL A 5 11.96 0.50 -0.92
CA VAL A 5 11.00 0.88 0.12
C VAL A 5 9.57 0.72 -0.41
N CYS A 6 8.59 0.49 0.46
CA CYS A 6 7.19 0.57 0.08
C CYS A 6 6.64 1.97 0.33
N LEU A 7 6.05 2.56 -0.71
CA LEU A 7 5.20 3.74 -0.62
C LEU A 7 3.75 3.29 -0.54
N VAL A 8 3.11 3.56 0.58
CA VAL A 8 1.70 3.26 0.80
C VAL A 8 0.87 4.50 0.53
N HIS A 9 -0.06 4.37 -0.41
CA HIS A 9 -1.01 5.40 -0.79
C HIS A 9 -2.34 5.12 -0.10
N TYR A 10 -2.98 6.15 0.43
CA TYR A 10 -4.33 6.13 0.98
C TYR A 10 -5.18 7.20 0.31
N HIS A 11 -6.50 6.97 0.20
CA HIS A 11 -7.42 7.93 -0.41
C HIS A 11 -8.33 8.57 0.63
N GLU A 12 -9.24 7.79 1.23
CA GLU A 12 -10.24 8.28 2.18
C GLU A 12 -9.63 8.92 3.43
N VAL A 13 -8.51 8.41 3.90
CA VAL A 13 -7.73 8.98 5.01
C VAL A 13 -7.30 10.42 4.69
N GLY A 14 -6.92 10.68 3.43
CA GLY A 14 -6.54 12.02 2.96
C GLY A 14 -7.66 13.06 3.05
N LEU A 15 -8.92 12.63 3.03
CA LEU A 15 -10.11 13.49 3.07
C LEU A 15 -10.55 13.86 4.50
N LYS A 16 -9.86 13.36 5.54
CA LYS A 16 -10.26 13.55 6.96
C LYS A 16 -9.89 14.91 7.56
N GLY A 17 -9.40 15.86 6.76
CA GLY A 17 -9.11 17.22 7.20
C GLY A 17 -8.24 17.27 8.46
N LYS A 18 -8.69 17.94 9.50
CA LYS A 18 -7.98 18.08 10.79
C LYS A 18 -7.73 16.73 11.50
N ASN A 19 -8.55 15.72 11.25
CA ASN A 19 -8.43 14.38 11.85
C ASN A 19 -7.48 13.46 11.07
N ARG A 20 -6.94 13.91 9.94
CA ARG A 20 -6.07 13.11 9.06
C ARG A 20 -4.91 12.47 9.81
N ALA A 21 -4.22 13.20 10.67
CA ALA A 21 -3.08 12.70 11.43
C ALA A 21 -3.45 11.49 12.32
N HIS A 22 -4.63 11.51 12.93
CA HIS A 22 -5.15 10.41 13.73
C HIS A 22 -5.39 9.15 12.89
N PHE A 23 -6.03 9.29 11.72
CA PHE A 23 -6.26 8.17 10.80
C PHE A 23 -4.96 7.61 10.21
N GLU A 24 -4.00 8.49 9.88
CA GLU A 24 -2.67 8.08 9.42
C GLU A 24 -1.93 7.28 10.50
N HIS A 25 -2.05 7.68 11.78
CA HIS A 25 -1.43 6.98 12.90
C HIS A 25 -2.00 5.56 13.06
N ILE A 26 -3.33 5.43 13.08
CA ILE A 26 -3.99 4.12 13.14
C ILE A 26 -3.56 3.24 11.95
N LEU A 27 -3.50 3.81 10.74
CA LEU A 27 -3.07 3.06 9.56
C LEU A 27 -1.62 2.58 9.68
N MET A 28 -0.72 3.43 10.19
CA MET A 28 0.67 3.04 10.43
C MET A 28 0.78 1.90 11.44
N ASP A 29 0.00 1.95 12.53
CA ASP A 29 0.00 0.91 13.55
C ASP A 29 -0.57 -0.41 13.00
N ASN A 30 -1.63 -0.36 12.20
CA ASN A 30 -2.17 -1.53 11.52
C ASN A 30 -1.16 -2.15 10.53
N ILE A 31 -0.41 -1.32 9.80
CA ILE A 31 0.65 -1.80 8.90
C ILE A 31 1.79 -2.46 9.70
N LYS A 32 2.26 -1.83 10.79
CA LYS A 32 3.28 -2.42 11.67
C LYS A 32 2.82 -3.77 12.21
N ALA A 33 1.57 -3.82 12.65
CA ALA A 33 0.95 -5.01 13.15
C ALA A 33 0.90 -6.14 12.09
N ALA A 34 0.45 -5.82 10.88
CA ALA A 34 0.41 -6.77 9.77
C ALA A 34 1.80 -7.31 9.39
N LEU A 35 2.83 -6.52 9.61
CA LEU A 35 4.22 -6.85 9.31
C LEU A 35 5.02 -7.35 10.54
N ALA A 36 4.36 -7.72 11.65
CA ALA A 36 5.05 -8.10 12.88
C ALA A 36 6.00 -9.30 12.73
N ALA A 37 5.72 -10.21 11.79
CA ALA A 37 6.58 -11.35 11.47
C ALA A 37 7.79 -10.98 10.58
N PHE A 38 7.89 -9.73 10.13
CA PHE A 38 8.91 -9.25 9.22
C PHE A 38 9.90 -8.31 9.92
N SER A 39 11.15 -8.33 9.48
CA SER A 39 12.15 -7.37 9.93
C SER A 39 11.89 -6.01 9.28
N VAL A 40 10.91 -5.27 9.80
CA VAL A 40 10.58 -3.91 9.36
C VAL A 40 11.49 -2.93 10.09
N ASN A 41 12.25 -2.12 9.34
CA ASN A 41 13.15 -1.14 9.93
C ASN A 41 12.39 0.09 10.45
N ALA A 42 11.44 0.59 9.67
CA ALA A 42 10.61 1.73 10.06
C ALA A 42 9.30 1.79 9.27
N VAL A 43 8.26 2.36 9.92
CA VAL A 43 7.02 2.81 9.28
C VAL A 43 6.86 4.27 9.65
N SER A 44 6.91 5.16 8.68
CA SER A 44 6.90 6.61 8.89
C SER A 44 5.97 7.34 7.93
N ARG A 45 5.55 8.54 8.32
CA ARG A 45 4.72 9.41 7.48
C ARG A 45 5.61 10.33 6.65
N ILE A 46 5.35 10.41 5.35
CA ILE A 46 5.93 11.38 4.45
C ILE A 46 4.80 12.06 3.64
N SER A 47 4.74 13.37 3.62
CA SER A 47 3.86 14.25 2.79
C SER A 47 2.76 13.57 1.96
N GLY A 48 1.77 12.94 2.62
CA GLY A 48 0.63 12.30 1.96
C GLY A 48 0.79 10.81 1.64
N TYR A 49 1.85 10.19 2.15
CA TYR A 49 2.15 8.76 2.01
C TYR A 49 2.61 8.17 3.35
N ILE A 50 2.55 6.86 3.47
CA ILE A 50 3.26 6.12 4.52
C ILE A 50 4.43 5.39 3.85
N LEU A 51 5.63 5.58 4.40
CA LEU A 51 6.84 4.92 3.97
C LEU A 51 7.13 3.73 4.88
N VAL A 52 7.33 2.56 4.28
CA VAL A 52 7.75 1.35 4.98
C VAL A 52 9.12 0.94 4.47
N THR A 53 10.11 0.87 5.38
CA THR A 53 11.47 0.41 5.08
C THR A 53 11.68 -0.97 5.67
N PHE A 54 12.29 -1.86 4.91
CA PHE A 54 12.48 -3.27 5.25
C PHE A 54 13.78 -3.82 4.61
N ASN A 55 14.15 -5.03 4.99
CA ASN A 55 15.26 -5.74 4.34
C ASN A 55 14.85 -6.18 2.92
N GLU A 56 15.73 -5.99 1.95
CA GLU A 56 15.46 -6.10 0.51
C GLU A 56 14.84 -7.45 0.07
N HIS A 57 15.20 -8.54 0.75
CA HIS A 57 14.71 -9.90 0.45
C HIS A 57 13.23 -10.13 0.77
N GLN A 58 12.57 -9.23 1.48
CA GLN A 58 11.18 -9.36 1.92
C GLN A 58 10.21 -8.44 1.17
N ALA A 59 10.69 -7.74 0.14
CA ALA A 59 9.96 -6.66 -0.51
C ALA A 59 8.60 -7.10 -1.10
N ASP A 60 8.59 -8.17 -1.88
CA ASP A 60 7.38 -8.62 -2.57
C ASP A 60 6.33 -9.17 -1.60
N GLU A 61 6.77 -9.84 -0.53
CA GLU A 61 5.88 -10.35 0.50
C GLU A 61 5.31 -9.21 1.34
N ALA A 62 6.12 -8.22 1.69
CA ALA A 62 5.66 -7.01 2.39
C ALA A 62 4.58 -6.29 1.58
N VAL A 63 4.75 -6.14 0.26
CA VAL A 63 3.73 -5.57 -0.63
C VAL A 63 2.44 -6.37 -0.57
N ARG A 64 2.51 -7.72 -0.64
CA ARG A 64 1.32 -8.59 -0.57
C ARG A 64 0.55 -8.42 0.73
N ILE A 65 1.23 -8.28 1.85
CA ILE A 65 0.60 -8.09 3.15
C ILE A 65 0.04 -6.67 3.29
N ILE A 66 0.84 -5.64 3.01
CA ILE A 66 0.41 -4.24 3.17
C ILE A 66 -0.86 -3.95 2.36
N ARG A 67 -0.98 -4.50 1.13
CA ARG A 67 -2.16 -4.26 0.28
C ARG A 67 -3.47 -4.82 0.85
N THR A 68 -3.42 -5.77 1.79
CA THR A 68 -4.62 -6.34 2.44
C THR A 68 -5.09 -5.51 3.63
N VAL A 69 -4.29 -4.55 4.11
CA VAL A 69 -4.62 -3.71 5.27
C VAL A 69 -5.71 -2.69 4.89
N PRO A 70 -6.86 -2.64 5.59
CA PRO A 70 -7.88 -1.63 5.37
C PRO A 70 -7.33 -0.21 5.57
N GLY A 71 -7.64 0.68 4.63
CA GLY A 71 -7.09 2.03 4.55
C GLY A 71 -6.01 2.17 3.47
N VAL A 72 -5.38 1.08 3.05
CA VAL A 72 -4.38 1.07 1.98
C VAL A 72 -5.07 1.08 0.61
N ALA A 73 -4.89 2.13 -0.17
CA ALA A 73 -5.45 2.24 -1.51
C ALA A 73 -4.54 1.64 -2.58
N ARG A 74 -3.22 1.85 -2.45
CA ARG A 74 -2.18 1.29 -3.33
C ARG A 74 -0.88 1.12 -2.55
N VAL A 75 -0.06 0.18 -3.00
CA VAL A 75 1.32 -0.01 -2.54
C VAL A 75 2.25 0.03 -3.75
N SER A 76 3.27 0.86 -3.69
CA SER A 76 4.29 0.96 -4.74
C SER A 76 5.64 0.58 -4.14
N LEU A 77 6.30 -0.38 -4.76
CA LEU A 77 7.69 -0.70 -4.42
C LEU A 77 8.60 0.27 -5.15
N ALA A 78 9.25 1.16 -4.39
CA ALA A 78 10.02 2.28 -4.93
C ALA A 78 11.51 2.15 -4.63
N TYR A 79 12.33 2.68 -5.51
CA TYR A 79 13.72 2.97 -5.26
C TYR A 79 13.83 4.31 -4.54
N HIS A 80 14.49 4.32 -3.39
CA HIS A 80 14.80 5.52 -2.63
C HIS A 80 16.19 6.03 -3.02
N THR A 81 16.26 7.27 -3.49
CA THR A 81 17.52 7.96 -3.86
C THR A 81 17.57 9.34 -3.19
N ASN A 82 18.72 9.98 -3.28
CA ASN A 82 18.84 11.40 -3.02
C ASN A 82 18.33 12.24 -4.22
N ARG A 83 18.53 13.56 -4.18
CA ARG A 83 18.10 14.49 -5.24
C ARG A 83 19.10 14.58 -6.42
N ASP A 84 20.10 13.70 -6.51
CA ASP A 84 21.00 13.65 -7.62
C ASP A 84 20.32 13.12 -8.88
N PRO A 85 20.28 13.88 -10.00
CA PRO A 85 19.69 13.45 -11.26
C PRO A 85 20.22 12.11 -11.78
N GLN A 86 21.51 11.85 -11.60
CA GLN A 86 22.10 10.59 -12.04
C GLN A 86 21.55 9.39 -11.28
N GLU A 87 21.35 9.53 -9.97
CA GLU A 87 20.83 8.45 -9.14
C GLU A 87 19.35 8.14 -9.46
N TYR A 88 18.47 9.16 -9.50
CA TYR A 88 17.06 8.89 -9.75
C TYR A 88 16.78 8.51 -11.22
N CYS A 89 17.56 8.97 -12.19
CA CYS A 89 17.50 8.49 -13.57
C CYS A 89 17.90 7.00 -13.66
N ALA A 90 18.99 6.60 -13.02
CA ALA A 90 19.41 5.21 -12.94
C ALA A 90 18.33 4.33 -12.26
N ALA A 91 17.68 4.85 -11.20
CA ALA A 91 16.57 4.18 -10.55
C ALA A 91 15.34 4.06 -11.47
N ALA A 92 15.07 5.06 -12.31
CA ALA A 92 13.97 5.03 -13.27
C ALA A 92 14.17 3.93 -14.33
N VAL A 93 15.38 3.77 -14.84
CA VAL A 93 15.72 2.67 -15.76
C VAL A 93 15.50 1.31 -15.11
N LYS A 94 15.94 1.15 -13.85
CA LYS A 94 15.70 -0.10 -13.10
C LYS A 94 14.22 -0.37 -12.89
N ALA A 95 13.47 0.63 -12.42
CA ALA A 95 12.05 0.50 -12.15
C ALA A 95 11.24 0.13 -13.41
N LEU A 96 11.58 0.73 -14.56
CA LEU A 96 10.91 0.43 -15.81
C LEU A 96 11.31 -0.96 -16.36
N ARG A 97 12.56 -1.38 -16.17
CA ARG A 97 13.03 -2.73 -16.56
C ARG A 97 12.31 -3.83 -15.77
N GLU A 98 12.00 -3.59 -14.50
CA GLU A 98 11.27 -4.51 -13.61
C GLU A 98 9.74 -4.46 -13.80
N PHE A 99 9.23 -3.53 -14.58
CA PHE A 99 7.79 -3.40 -14.83
C PHE A 99 7.21 -4.63 -15.53
N GLY A 100 7.97 -5.24 -16.41
CA GLY A 100 7.55 -6.35 -17.28
C GLY A 100 7.42 -5.90 -18.75
N PRO A 101 6.68 -6.62 -19.59
CA PRO A 101 6.46 -6.23 -20.98
C PRO A 101 5.67 -4.93 -21.11
N PHE A 102 6.12 -4.02 -21.97
CA PHE A 102 5.44 -2.78 -22.33
C PHE A 102 5.90 -2.33 -23.71
N ASP A 103 5.09 -1.55 -24.41
CA ASP A 103 5.43 -0.95 -25.70
C ASP A 103 5.49 0.56 -25.63
N SER A 104 4.80 1.14 -24.64
CA SER A 104 4.74 2.58 -24.44
C SER A 104 4.92 2.96 -22.97
N PHE A 105 5.54 4.11 -22.73
CA PHE A 105 5.73 4.64 -21.38
C PHE A 105 5.59 6.16 -21.31
N LYS A 106 5.40 6.66 -20.09
CA LYS A 106 5.59 8.08 -19.76
C LYS A 106 6.26 8.24 -18.40
N VAL A 107 6.82 9.42 -18.18
CA VAL A 107 7.31 9.84 -16.88
C VAL A 107 6.29 10.77 -16.23
N HIS A 108 6.05 10.58 -14.94
CA HIS A 108 5.19 11.43 -14.13
C HIS A 108 5.92 11.87 -12.86
N ALA A 109 6.56 13.02 -12.90
CA ALA A 109 7.22 13.62 -11.75
C ALA A 109 6.24 14.45 -10.92
N LYS A 110 6.32 14.31 -9.60
CA LYS A 110 5.58 15.09 -8.62
C LYS A 110 6.52 15.58 -7.52
N ARG A 111 6.41 16.86 -7.16
CA ARG A 111 7.14 17.46 -6.05
C ARG A 111 6.16 17.85 -4.95
N SER A 112 6.48 17.51 -3.72
CA SER A 112 5.71 17.96 -2.54
C SER A 112 6.22 19.28 -1.97
N ASN A 113 7.48 19.64 -2.28
CA ASN A 113 8.13 20.86 -1.81
C ASN A 113 8.67 21.66 -3.01
N THR A 114 8.77 22.97 -2.85
CA THR A 114 9.32 23.90 -3.85
C THR A 114 10.80 24.21 -3.65
N ASP A 115 11.44 23.57 -2.66
CA ASP A 115 12.85 23.76 -2.26
C ASP A 115 13.86 23.04 -3.16
N TYR A 116 13.41 22.42 -4.24
CA TYR A 116 14.25 21.77 -5.25
C TYR A 116 14.24 22.60 -6.54
N GLU A 117 15.43 22.90 -7.07
CA GLU A 117 15.63 23.82 -8.22
C GLU A 117 14.91 23.32 -9.48
N LEU A 118 14.96 22.01 -9.75
CA LEU A 118 14.33 21.43 -10.93
C LEU A 118 12.80 21.37 -10.77
N THR A 119 12.09 21.82 -11.80
CA THR A 119 10.63 21.69 -11.86
C THR A 119 10.21 20.25 -12.16
N SER A 120 8.92 19.91 -11.95
CA SER A 120 8.41 18.59 -12.36
C SER A 120 8.52 18.36 -13.88
N ILE A 121 8.49 19.43 -14.67
CA ILE A 121 8.66 19.38 -16.13
C ILE A 121 10.12 19.05 -16.46
N ASP A 122 11.08 19.67 -15.77
CA ASP A 122 12.51 19.39 -15.97
C ASP A 122 12.85 17.96 -15.63
N ILE A 123 12.32 17.45 -14.49
CA ILE A 123 12.51 16.07 -14.07
C ILE A 123 11.89 15.10 -15.11
N ASN A 124 10.67 15.39 -15.59
CA ASN A 124 10.04 14.56 -16.62
C ASN A 124 10.89 14.50 -17.90
N ARG A 125 11.47 15.63 -18.32
CA ARG A 125 12.32 15.71 -19.50
C ARG A 125 13.61 14.91 -19.31
N GLN A 126 14.36 15.17 -18.21
CA GLN A 126 15.64 14.50 -17.94
C GLN A 126 15.46 12.97 -17.83
N VAL A 127 14.48 12.52 -17.05
CA VAL A 127 14.22 11.09 -16.88
C VAL A 127 13.71 10.49 -18.20
N GLY A 128 12.87 11.23 -18.95
CA GLY A 128 12.37 10.80 -20.24
C GLY A 128 13.49 10.59 -21.27
N GLU A 129 14.46 11.51 -21.37
CA GLU A 129 15.61 11.39 -22.25
C GLU A 129 16.43 10.13 -21.92
N VAL A 130 16.77 9.91 -20.65
CA VAL A 130 17.50 8.71 -20.21
C VAL A 130 16.73 7.41 -20.49
N LEU A 131 15.42 7.43 -20.31
CA LEU A 131 14.59 6.25 -20.61
C LEU A 131 14.49 5.97 -22.13
N CYS A 132 14.43 7.01 -22.98
CA CYS A 132 14.48 6.83 -24.43
C CYS A 132 15.80 6.22 -24.90
N GLU A 133 16.92 6.64 -24.31
CA GLU A 133 18.23 6.04 -24.59
C GLU A 133 18.33 4.57 -24.12
N ALA A 134 17.77 4.28 -22.93
CA ALA A 134 17.83 2.93 -22.35
C ALA A 134 16.86 1.94 -23.02
N PHE A 135 15.78 2.45 -23.66
CA PHE A 135 14.72 1.66 -24.30
C PHE A 135 14.37 2.23 -25.69
N PRO A 136 15.29 2.17 -26.66
CA PRO A 136 15.13 2.84 -27.97
C PRO A 136 13.96 2.28 -28.80
N ASP A 137 13.55 1.03 -28.56
CA ASP A 137 12.44 0.38 -29.26
C ASP A 137 11.06 0.71 -28.66
N LYS A 138 11.00 1.49 -27.56
CA LYS A 138 9.77 1.84 -26.86
C LYS A 138 9.31 3.25 -27.17
N LYS A 139 8.00 3.47 -27.18
CA LYS A 139 7.39 4.77 -27.53
C LYS A 139 7.07 5.59 -26.28
N VAL A 140 7.35 6.88 -26.32
CA VAL A 140 6.80 7.82 -25.32
C VAL A 140 5.36 8.13 -25.68
N GLN A 141 4.42 7.84 -24.78
CA GLN A 141 2.99 8.04 -25.00
C GLN A 141 2.37 8.75 -23.80
N MET A 142 1.86 9.96 -24.02
CA MET A 142 1.33 10.80 -22.94
C MET A 142 -0.07 10.37 -22.47
N HIS A 143 -0.88 9.81 -23.37
CA HIS A 143 -2.23 9.33 -23.09
C HIS A 143 -2.24 7.81 -23.13
N ASP A 144 -2.74 7.20 -22.05
CA ASP A 144 -2.91 5.76 -21.89
C ASP A 144 -1.67 4.91 -22.25
N PRO A 145 -0.49 5.19 -21.63
CA PRO A 145 0.70 4.38 -21.81
C PRO A 145 0.58 3.07 -21.06
N ASP A 146 1.31 2.03 -21.50
CA ASP A 146 1.39 0.75 -20.80
C ASP A 146 2.08 0.88 -19.45
N ALA A 147 3.14 1.70 -19.37
CA ALA A 147 3.91 1.93 -18.15
C ALA A 147 4.02 3.41 -17.79
N ILE A 148 3.94 3.72 -16.50
CA ILE A 148 4.17 5.06 -15.97
C ILE A 148 5.30 4.99 -14.95
N VAL A 149 6.40 5.68 -15.25
CA VAL A 149 7.49 5.86 -14.29
C VAL A 149 7.18 7.07 -13.43
N HIS A 150 6.90 6.84 -12.16
CA HIS A 150 6.66 7.89 -11.18
C HIS A 150 7.96 8.32 -10.52
N VAL A 151 8.18 9.63 -10.45
CA VAL A 151 9.31 10.24 -9.74
C VAL A 151 8.74 11.20 -8.69
N LEU A 152 8.78 10.80 -7.43
CA LEU A 152 8.23 11.58 -6.33
C LEU A 152 9.35 12.23 -5.53
N VAL A 153 9.43 13.57 -5.57
CA VAL A 153 10.38 14.35 -4.78
C VAL A 153 9.71 14.85 -3.51
N VAL A 154 10.16 14.37 -2.36
CA VAL A 154 9.55 14.63 -1.05
C VAL A 154 10.63 14.75 0.01
N GLN A 155 10.59 15.84 0.81
CA GLN A 155 11.41 16.02 2.03
C GLN A 155 12.90 15.67 1.85
N GLY A 156 13.51 16.11 0.75
CA GLY A 156 14.94 15.88 0.50
C GLY A 156 15.29 14.57 -0.18
N SER A 157 14.32 13.68 -0.36
CA SER A 157 14.48 12.36 -0.98
C SER A 157 13.72 12.26 -2.29
N VAL A 158 14.10 11.30 -3.13
CA VAL A 158 13.40 10.96 -4.37
C VAL A 158 13.00 9.47 -4.32
N TYR A 159 11.74 9.20 -4.66
CA TYR A 159 11.20 7.85 -4.75
C TYR A 159 10.76 7.57 -6.17
N VAL A 160 11.32 6.52 -6.76
CA VAL A 160 11.09 6.16 -8.17
C VAL A 160 10.46 4.78 -8.26
N TYR A 161 9.34 4.66 -8.96
CA TYR A 161 8.64 3.39 -9.14
C TYR A 161 7.83 3.36 -10.44
N ALA A 162 7.65 2.17 -11.01
CA ALA A 162 6.79 1.94 -12.17
C ALA A 162 5.61 1.00 -11.81
N ARG A 163 5.80 0.07 -10.86
CA ARG A 163 4.73 -0.85 -10.41
C ARG A 163 4.00 -0.31 -9.19
N SER A 164 2.69 -0.44 -9.22
CA SER A 164 1.82 -0.10 -8.10
C SER A 164 0.68 -1.11 -8.00
N GLU A 165 0.56 -1.78 -6.87
CA GLU A 165 -0.48 -2.76 -6.61
C GLU A 165 -1.67 -2.15 -5.89
N ARG A 166 -2.87 -2.52 -6.33
CA ARG A 166 -4.10 -2.05 -5.71
C ARG A 166 -4.29 -2.72 -4.34
N GLY A 167 -4.55 -1.90 -3.32
CA GLY A 167 -4.94 -2.35 -2.00
C GLY A 167 -6.46 -2.43 -1.83
N VAL A 168 -6.91 -2.88 -0.66
CA VAL A 168 -8.34 -3.04 -0.35
C VAL A 168 -9.09 -1.73 -0.14
N GLY A 169 -8.36 -0.63 0.09
CA GLY A 169 -8.95 0.69 0.31
C GLY A 169 -9.72 0.81 1.63
N GLY A 170 -10.64 1.77 1.70
CA GLY A 170 -11.46 2.02 2.87
C GLY A 170 -10.77 2.86 3.95
N LEU A 171 -11.14 2.62 5.21
CA LEU A 171 -10.61 3.30 6.40
C LEU A 171 -9.84 2.31 7.28
N PRO A 172 -8.82 2.77 8.04
CA PRO A 172 -8.09 1.91 8.95
C PRO A 172 -9.00 1.33 10.04
N VAL A 173 -8.90 0.03 10.30
CA VAL A 173 -9.61 -0.62 11.41
C VAL A 173 -9.25 0.06 12.72
N GLY A 174 -10.23 0.30 13.58
CA GLY A 174 -10.09 1.07 14.81
C GLY A 174 -10.47 2.55 14.69
N SER A 175 -10.69 3.07 13.46
CA SER A 175 -11.04 4.47 13.24
C SER A 175 -12.54 4.79 13.34
N ALA A 176 -13.43 3.78 13.39
CA ALA A 176 -14.89 3.93 13.43
C ALA A 176 -15.56 3.26 14.65
N GLY A 177 -14.77 2.98 15.71
CA GLY A 177 -15.28 2.34 16.93
C GLY A 177 -15.45 0.82 16.81
N LYS A 178 -16.21 0.22 17.74
CA LYS A 178 -16.45 -1.22 17.83
C LYS A 178 -17.89 -1.57 17.45
N VAL A 179 -18.08 -2.72 16.81
CA VAL A 179 -19.38 -3.25 16.41
C VAL A 179 -19.43 -4.75 16.65
N VAL A 180 -20.54 -5.23 17.19
CA VAL A 180 -20.82 -6.67 17.27
C VAL A 180 -21.35 -7.13 15.91
N THR A 181 -20.78 -8.19 15.36
CA THR A 181 -21.23 -8.82 14.12
C THR A 181 -21.68 -10.25 14.39
N LEU A 182 -22.87 -10.59 13.94
CA LEU A 182 -23.38 -11.97 14.02
C LEU A 182 -22.72 -12.77 12.89
N LEU A 183 -21.93 -13.77 13.25
CA LEU A 183 -21.19 -14.59 12.31
C LEU A 183 -21.77 -16.00 12.24
N SER A 184 -22.06 -16.46 11.04
CA SER A 184 -22.49 -17.81 10.74
C SER A 184 -21.52 -18.49 9.79
N SER A 185 -21.68 -19.79 9.57
CA SER A 185 -20.94 -20.56 8.57
C SER A 185 -21.38 -20.28 7.12
N GLY A 186 -22.39 -19.43 6.91
CA GLY A 186 -22.82 -18.97 5.58
C GLY A 186 -21.91 -17.91 5.01
N ILE A 187 -22.01 -17.64 3.70
CA ILE A 187 -21.14 -16.73 2.97
C ILE A 187 -21.39 -15.24 3.24
N ASP A 188 -22.60 -14.85 3.62
CA ASP A 188 -22.99 -13.43 3.72
C ASP A 188 -22.44 -12.76 4.97
N SER A 189 -22.47 -13.44 6.13
CA SER A 189 -22.05 -12.84 7.40
C SER A 189 -20.54 -12.52 7.46
N PRO A 190 -19.62 -13.35 6.92
CA PRO A 190 -18.21 -12.98 6.81
C PRO A 190 -17.99 -11.76 5.90
N VAL A 191 -18.69 -11.70 4.77
CA VAL A 191 -18.60 -10.56 3.84
C VAL A 191 -19.09 -9.29 4.51
N ALA A 192 -20.22 -9.33 5.20
CA ALA A 192 -20.75 -8.18 5.94
C ALA A 192 -19.77 -7.71 7.02
N THR A 193 -19.19 -8.63 7.79
CA THR A 193 -18.18 -8.34 8.80
C THR A 193 -16.94 -7.69 8.16
N TRP A 194 -16.45 -8.23 7.06
CA TRP A 194 -15.34 -7.65 6.30
C TRP A 194 -15.66 -6.25 5.78
N MET A 195 -16.87 -6.03 5.26
CA MET A 195 -17.27 -4.70 4.77
C MET A 195 -17.30 -3.66 5.90
N LEU A 196 -17.71 -4.02 7.12
CA LEU A 196 -17.67 -3.16 8.30
C LEU A 196 -16.23 -2.89 8.74
N ALA A 197 -15.38 -3.92 8.81
CA ALA A 197 -13.96 -3.75 9.13
C ALA A 197 -13.27 -2.82 8.13
N ARG A 198 -13.56 -2.96 6.84
CA ARG A 198 -13.04 -2.08 5.79
C ARG A 198 -13.55 -0.63 5.91
N ARG A 199 -14.65 -0.38 6.64
CA ARG A 199 -15.11 0.98 6.99
C ARG A 199 -14.53 1.50 8.30
N GLY A 200 -13.55 0.80 8.86
CA GLY A 200 -12.80 1.21 10.03
C GLY A 200 -13.34 0.70 11.37
N ALA A 201 -14.38 -0.12 11.36
CA ALA A 201 -14.93 -0.70 12.58
C ALA A 201 -14.05 -1.86 13.10
N VAL A 202 -13.87 -1.93 14.42
CA VAL A 202 -13.36 -3.13 15.10
C VAL A 202 -14.55 -4.08 15.24
N CYS A 203 -14.55 -5.16 14.50
CA CYS A 203 -15.63 -6.14 14.54
C CYS A 203 -15.40 -7.15 15.67
N VAL A 204 -16.43 -7.35 16.50
CA VAL A 204 -16.47 -8.39 17.53
C VAL A 204 -17.45 -9.47 17.05
N PRO A 205 -16.96 -10.56 16.42
CA PRO A 205 -17.84 -11.60 15.90
C PRO A 205 -18.45 -12.41 17.03
N VAL A 206 -19.76 -12.65 16.93
CA VAL A 206 -20.53 -13.50 17.84
C VAL A 206 -21.22 -14.58 17.02
N HIS A 207 -21.03 -15.83 17.41
CA HIS A 207 -21.70 -16.98 16.82
C HIS A 207 -22.69 -17.60 17.82
N PHE A 208 -23.90 -17.89 17.36
CA PHE A 208 -24.89 -18.65 18.15
C PHE A 208 -24.84 -20.11 17.73
N SER A 209 -24.42 -20.98 18.66
CA SER A 209 -24.45 -22.41 18.45
C SER A 209 -25.91 -22.94 18.44
N GLY A 210 -26.22 -23.75 17.45
CA GLY A 210 -27.53 -24.41 17.34
C GLY A 210 -27.52 -25.85 17.86
N ARG A 211 -26.57 -26.23 18.74
CA ARG A 211 -26.49 -27.58 19.28
C ARG A 211 -27.75 -27.93 20.07
N PRO A 212 -28.18 -29.19 19.99
CA PRO A 212 -27.67 -30.32 19.21
C PRO A 212 -28.20 -30.40 17.78
N GLN A 213 -28.98 -29.41 17.30
CA GLN A 213 -29.62 -29.44 15.98
C GLN A 213 -28.66 -29.17 14.83
N THR A 214 -27.53 -28.47 15.08
CA THR A 214 -26.50 -28.22 14.10
C THR A 214 -25.25 -29.02 14.42
N PRO A 215 -24.55 -29.56 13.40
CA PRO A 215 -23.34 -30.33 13.62
C PRO A 215 -22.16 -29.42 14.07
N ASP A 216 -21.21 -30.00 14.81
CA ASP A 216 -20.00 -29.30 15.30
C ASP A 216 -19.15 -28.70 14.18
N THR A 217 -19.24 -29.23 12.97
CA THR A 217 -18.53 -28.72 11.78
C THR A 217 -18.85 -27.25 11.48
N SER A 218 -20.07 -26.80 11.83
CA SER A 218 -20.47 -25.38 11.67
C SER A 218 -19.64 -24.46 12.57
N GLU A 219 -19.34 -24.86 13.80
CA GLU A 219 -18.55 -24.07 14.74
C GLU A 219 -17.06 -24.02 14.32
N TYR A 220 -16.50 -25.16 13.87
CA TYR A 220 -15.14 -25.20 13.35
C TYR A 220 -14.97 -24.28 12.12
N LEU A 221 -15.93 -24.32 11.19
CA LEU A 221 -15.93 -23.45 10.03
C LEU A 221 -15.98 -21.96 10.41
N VAL A 222 -16.81 -21.61 11.42
CA VAL A 222 -16.87 -20.23 11.92
C VAL A 222 -15.55 -19.81 12.55
N GLN A 223 -14.87 -20.70 13.29
CA GLN A 223 -13.54 -20.43 13.85
C GLN A 223 -12.52 -20.15 12.73
N ASP A 224 -12.48 -20.96 11.68
CA ASP A 224 -11.58 -20.76 10.53
C ASP A 224 -11.88 -19.44 9.82
N ILE A 225 -13.15 -19.08 9.66
CA ILE A 225 -13.56 -17.78 9.09
C ILE A 225 -13.07 -16.63 9.97
N ILE A 226 -13.23 -16.73 11.30
CA ILE A 226 -12.74 -15.70 12.24
C ILE A 226 -11.23 -15.52 12.11
N LEU A 227 -10.47 -16.62 12.10
CA LEU A 227 -9.01 -16.57 11.92
C LEU A 227 -8.64 -15.88 10.61
N SER A 228 -9.32 -16.20 9.52
CA SER A 228 -9.10 -15.55 8.23
C SER A 228 -9.43 -14.05 8.28
N LEU A 229 -10.52 -13.65 8.93
CA LEU A 229 -10.91 -12.24 9.08
C LEU A 229 -9.95 -11.48 9.99
N ILE A 230 -9.45 -12.08 11.07
CA ILE A 230 -8.49 -11.47 11.98
C ILE A 230 -7.16 -11.21 11.25
N HIS A 231 -6.66 -12.15 10.48
CA HIS A 231 -5.43 -11.96 9.69
C HIS A 231 -5.53 -10.78 8.71
N ILE A 232 -6.71 -10.46 8.24
CA ILE A 232 -6.94 -9.38 7.30
C ILE A 232 -7.26 -8.05 8.02
N SER A 233 -7.96 -8.09 9.16
CA SER A 233 -8.48 -6.90 9.84
C SER A 233 -7.74 -6.49 11.11
N GLU A 234 -7.15 -7.45 11.84
CA GLU A 234 -6.39 -7.22 13.09
C GLU A 234 -5.18 -8.17 13.17
N PRO A 235 -4.09 -7.92 12.47
CA PRO A 235 -2.98 -8.87 12.37
C PRO A 235 -2.19 -9.14 13.66
N THR A 236 -2.57 -8.57 14.83
CA THR A 236 -1.73 -8.68 16.04
C THR A 236 -2.46 -8.64 17.38
N ARG A 237 -3.53 -9.36 17.58
CA ARG A 237 -3.96 -9.68 18.94
C ARG A 237 -3.85 -11.17 19.19
N HIS A 238 -2.62 -11.65 19.37
CA HIS A 238 -2.35 -12.84 20.18
C HIS A 238 -2.20 -12.36 21.61
N SER A 239 -3.22 -12.50 22.41
CA SER A 239 -3.13 -12.51 23.87
C SER A 239 -3.09 -13.94 24.33
#